data_d422a27cd8c65dc7522803ae6cf16eaf
#
_entry.id   d422a27cd8c65dc7522803ae6cf16eaf
#
_cell.length_a   1.000
_cell.length_b   1.000
_cell.length_c   1.000
_cell.angle_alpha   90.00
_cell.angle_beta   90.00
_cell.angle_gamma   90.00
#
_symmetry.space_group_name_H-M   'P 1'
#
loop_
_entity.id
_entity.type
_entity.pdbx_description
1 polymer ?
#
loop_
_entity_poly.entity_id
_entity_poly.type
_entity_poly.pdbx_seq_one_letter_code
_entity_poly.pdbx_strand_id
1 'polypeptide(L)'
;MAKKNQIQKVYITENDLRNATTYIPLMKKVEFVDQCATVCFDRLTITPDGSVGAALPYMYKENSQLKSRFLMGALVKLYLGKDFVPVEGTEFLMSADDYDRYAGAHIFNQIERMKGKGVELRDIAFDLLHDFKDLEKRLNSEIYGLLQAQNDVVSRFQLLLTAQTSPEAFAAQRAELDSLMKEFEALKQGRSTGEQ
;
A
#
# COMPACT_ATOMS: atom_id res chain seq x y z
N MET A 1 8.38 -27.31 -26.71
CA MET A 1 9.46 -27.07 -25.74
C MET A 1 9.31 -25.67 -25.20
N ALA A 2 8.80 -25.52 -23.99
CA ALA A 2 8.66 -24.21 -23.35
C ALA A 2 10.05 -23.71 -22.95
N LYS A 3 10.48 -22.56 -23.48
CA LYS A 3 11.67 -21.86 -23.01
C LYS A 3 11.45 -21.52 -21.55
N LYS A 4 12.18 -22.18 -20.64
CA LYS A 4 12.31 -21.72 -19.26
C LYS A 4 12.89 -20.29 -19.34
N ASN A 5 12.05 -19.28 -19.13
CA ASN A 5 12.53 -17.93 -18.87
C ASN A 5 13.45 -18.02 -17.65
N GLN A 6 14.74 -17.96 -17.87
CA GLN A 6 15.70 -17.78 -16.79
C GLN A 6 15.43 -16.40 -16.22
N ILE A 7 14.82 -16.35 -15.03
CA ILE A 7 14.64 -15.11 -14.27
C ILE A 7 16.04 -14.54 -14.06
N GLN A 8 16.34 -13.45 -14.72
CA GLN A 8 17.63 -12.78 -14.59
C GLN A 8 17.78 -12.29 -13.16
N LYS A 9 18.69 -12.90 -12.40
CA LYS A 9 18.90 -12.55 -10.98
C LYS A 9 19.36 -11.11 -10.86
N VAL A 10 18.67 -10.35 -10.02
CA VAL A 10 19.07 -9.00 -9.64
C VAL A 10 20.12 -9.09 -8.54
N TYR A 11 21.21 -8.34 -8.68
CA TYR A 11 22.25 -8.24 -7.66
C TYR A 11 22.41 -6.78 -7.22
N ILE A 12 22.52 -6.58 -5.91
CA ILE A 12 22.92 -5.31 -5.33
C ILE A 12 24.42 -5.36 -5.12
N THR A 13 25.13 -4.44 -5.76
CA THR A 13 26.58 -4.31 -5.63
C THR A 13 26.93 -3.34 -4.47
N GLU A 14 28.19 -3.35 -4.06
CA GLU A 14 28.70 -2.37 -3.08
C GLU A 14 28.55 -0.93 -3.62
N ASN A 15 28.77 -0.75 -4.93
CA ASN A 15 28.61 0.55 -5.57
C ASN A 15 27.17 1.03 -5.59
N ASP A 16 26.21 0.12 -5.80
CA ASP A 16 24.79 0.45 -5.70
C ASP A 16 24.46 0.97 -4.30
N LEU A 17 25.00 0.33 -3.27
CA LEU A 17 24.75 0.74 -1.90
C LEU A 17 25.44 2.06 -1.54
N ARG A 18 26.67 2.31 -2.01
CA ARG A 18 27.37 3.60 -1.81
C ARG A 18 26.63 4.78 -2.46
N ASN A 19 25.92 4.52 -3.56
CA ASN A 19 25.12 5.52 -4.25
C ASN A 19 23.67 5.58 -3.75
N ALA A 20 23.29 4.72 -2.79
CA ALA A 20 21.95 4.65 -2.29
C ALA A 20 21.57 5.89 -1.46
N THR A 21 20.31 6.25 -1.52
CA THR A 21 19.72 7.27 -0.64
C THR A 21 19.42 6.62 0.70
N THR A 22 19.96 7.17 1.78
CA THR A 22 19.78 6.64 3.14
C THR A 22 18.62 7.29 3.88
N TYR A 23 18.10 8.39 3.35
CA TYR A 23 17.01 9.14 3.96
C TYR A 23 16.10 9.74 2.89
N ILE A 24 14.83 9.45 2.95
CA ILE A 24 13.80 10.05 2.08
C ILE A 24 13.12 11.21 2.83
N PRO A 25 13.07 12.41 2.25
CA PRO A 25 12.37 13.55 2.85
C PRO A 25 10.92 13.23 3.18
N LEU A 26 10.42 13.79 4.30
CA LEU A 26 9.08 13.51 4.81
C LEU A 26 7.98 13.71 3.74
N MET A 27 8.05 14.78 2.97
CA MET A 27 7.06 15.05 1.91
C MET A 27 7.00 13.95 0.86
N LYS A 28 8.15 13.41 0.43
CA LYS A 28 8.18 12.29 -0.50
C LYS A 28 7.63 11.00 0.11
N LYS A 29 7.83 10.80 1.42
CA LYS A 29 7.20 9.66 2.12
C LYS A 29 5.69 9.82 2.16
N VAL A 30 5.18 11.03 2.40
CA VAL A 30 3.74 11.33 2.39
C VAL A 30 3.17 11.09 1.00
N GLU A 31 3.78 11.64 -0.06
CA GLU A 31 3.36 11.41 -1.46
C GLU A 31 3.29 9.91 -1.80
N PHE A 32 4.31 9.15 -1.41
CA PHE A 32 4.32 7.69 -1.60
C PHE A 32 3.17 7.03 -0.86
N VAL A 33 2.96 7.36 0.42
CA VAL A 33 1.89 6.78 1.25
C VAL A 33 0.52 7.11 0.67
N ASP A 34 0.27 8.34 0.26
CA ASP A 34 -1.00 8.79 -0.32
C ASP A 34 -1.32 8.06 -1.63
N GLN A 35 -0.31 7.88 -2.50
CA GLN A 35 -0.48 7.13 -3.75
C GLN A 35 -0.75 5.64 -3.50
N CYS A 36 -0.13 5.05 -2.50
CA CYS A 36 -0.14 3.61 -2.29
C CYS A 36 -1.29 3.14 -1.40
N ALA A 37 -1.63 3.89 -0.34
CA ALA A 37 -2.59 3.44 0.65
C ALA A 37 -3.98 3.16 0.04
N THR A 38 -4.45 4.03 -0.85
CA THR A 38 -5.76 3.89 -1.50
C THR A 38 -5.83 2.77 -2.53
N VAL A 39 -4.70 2.45 -3.18
CA VAL A 39 -4.60 1.39 -4.19
C VAL A 39 -4.40 0.01 -3.55
N CYS A 40 -3.91 -0.04 -2.31
CA CYS A 40 -3.70 -1.30 -1.58
C CYS A 40 -4.98 -1.99 -1.10
N PHE A 41 -6.15 -1.59 -1.61
CA PHE A 41 -7.42 -2.19 -1.23
C PHE A 41 -8.12 -2.86 -2.41
N ASP A 42 -8.51 -4.12 -2.21
CA ASP A 42 -9.48 -4.79 -3.08
C ASP A 42 -10.90 -4.52 -2.60
N ARG A 43 -11.79 -4.25 -3.53
CA ARG A 43 -13.22 -4.22 -3.24
C ARG A 43 -13.68 -5.63 -2.90
N LEU A 44 -14.30 -5.80 -1.75
CA LEU A 44 -14.95 -7.06 -1.41
C LEU A 44 -16.22 -7.20 -2.27
N THR A 45 -16.18 -8.10 -3.25
CA THR A 45 -17.38 -8.58 -3.92
C THR A 45 -18.03 -9.60 -3.00
N ILE A 46 -19.18 -9.22 -2.48
CA ILE A 46 -19.95 -10.08 -1.62
C ILE A 46 -20.81 -10.97 -2.49
N THR A 47 -20.64 -12.26 -2.34
CA THR A 47 -21.31 -13.28 -3.14
C THR A 47 -22.84 -13.33 -2.88
N PRO A 48 -23.64 -13.74 -3.89
CA PRO A 48 -25.10 -13.73 -3.83
C PRO A 48 -25.73 -14.69 -2.82
N ASP A 49 -24.94 -15.52 -2.15
CA ASP A 49 -25.43 -16.48 -1.16
C ASP A 49 -25.84 -15.88 0.18
N GLY A 50 -25.88 -14.57 0.26
CA GLY A 50 -26.63 -13.85 1.27
C GLY A 50 -25.98 -13.65 2.62
N SER A 51 -24.74 -14.07 2.81
CA SER A 51 -24.22 -14.01 4.18
C SER A 51 -23.79 -12.65 4.69
N VAL A 52 -23.49 -11.65 3.86
CA VAL A 52 -23.24 -10.25 4.32
C VAL A 52 -23.38 -9.23 3.17
N GLY A 53 -23.44 -9.69 1.99
CA GLY A 53 -23.06 -9.02 0.81
C GLY A 53 -23.96 -8.04 0.17
N ALA A 54 -25.20 -8.28 0.15
CA ALA A 54 -26.14 -7.41 -0.57
C ALA A 54 -26.35 -6.04 0.11
N ALA A 55 -25.98 -5.91 1.38
CA ALA A 55 -26.26 -4.72 2.18
C ALA A 55 -25.12 -3.67 2.23
N LEU A 56 -23.88 -4.07 1.93
CA LEU A 56 -22.70 -3.19 2.09
C LEU A 56 -21.82 -3.19 0.85
N PRO A 57 -22.19 -2.46 -0.22
CA PRO A 57 -21.47 -2.48 -1.51
C PRO A 57 -20.05 -1.90 -1.48
N TYR A 58 -19.56 -1.44 -0.31
CA TYR A 58 -18.33 -0.65 -0.18
C TYR A 58 -17.35 -1.20 0.85
N MET A 59 -17.37 -2.49 1.11
CA MET A 59 -16.33 -3.09 1.94
C MET A 59 -15.05 -3.32 1.13
N TYR A 60 -13.94 -2.93 1.72
CA TYR A 60 -12.59 -3.10 1.16
C TYR A 60 -11.76 -4.01 2.05
N LYS A 61 -10.89 -4.77 1.42
CA LYS A 61 -9.90 -5.62 2.07
C LYS A 61 -8.51 -5.18 1.66
N GLU A 62 -7.58 -5.13 2.61
CA GLU A 62 -6.17 -4.91 2.30
C GLU A 62 -5.65 -5.98 1.34
N ASN A 63 -5.01 -5.53 0.25
CA ASN A 63 -4.27 -6.38 -0.67
C ASN A 63 -2.77 -6.35 -0.32
N SER A 64 -2.33 -7.33 0.45
CA SER A 64 -0.94 -7.42 0.90
C SER A 64 0.06 -7.62 -0.25
N GLN A 65 -0.37 -8.20 -1.38
CA GLN A 65 0.50 -8.34 -2.56
C GLN A 65 0.75 -6.99 -3.22
N LEU A 66 -0.29 -6.18 -3.41
CA LEU A 66 -0.11 -4.82 -3.94
C LEU A 66 0.77 -3.99 -3.02
N LYS A 67 0.52 -4.03 -1.71
CA LYS A 67 1.37 -3.34 -0.72
C LYS A 67 2.84 -3.76 -0.83
N SER A 68 3.11 -5.06 -0.91
CA SER A 68 4.49 -5.56 -1.05
C SER A 68 5.15 -5.10 -2.34
N ARG A 69 4.41 -5.03 -3.46
CA ARG A 69 4.90 -4.55 -4.75
C ARG A 69 5.20 -3.05 -4.72
N PHE A 70 4.37 -2.24 -4.06
CA PHE A 70 4.64 -0.82 -3.84
C PHE A 70 5.89 -0.60 -2.98
N LEU A 71 6.01 -1.31 -1.86
CA LEU A 71 7.18 -1.20 -0.98
C LEU A 71 8.47 -1.62 -1.68
N MET A 72 8.43 -2.70 -2.49
CA MET A 72 9.58 -3.10 -3.29
C MET A 72 9.93 -2.03 -4.33
N GLY A 73 8.94 -1.45 -5.00
CA GLY A 73 9.14 -0.35 -5.95
C GLY A 73 9.76 0.89 -5.29
N ALA A 74 9.29 1.25 -4.09
CA ALA A 74 9.90 2.33 -3.31
C ALA A 74 11.36 2.03 -2.96
N LEU A 75 11.66 0.82 -2.47
CA LEU A 75 13.04 0.42 -2.15
C LEU A 75 13.95 0.55 -3.37
N VAL A 76 13.51 0.03 -4.52
CA VAL A 76 14.29 0.02 -5.74
C VAL A 76 14.48 1.43 -6.31
N LYS A 77 13.41 2.22 -6.40
CA LYS A 77 13.42 3.54 -7.04
C LYS A 77 13.93 4.64 -6.13
N LEU A 78 13.41 4.75 -4.91
CA LEU A 78 13.73 5.86 -4.01
C LEU A 78 15.07 5.67 -3.29
N TYR A 79 15.38 4.44 -2.88
CA TYR A 79 16.58 4.17 -2.07
C TYR A 79 17.74 3.70 -2.92
N LEU A 80 17.53 2.76 -3.84
CA LEU A 80 18.62 2.20 -4.65
C LEU A 80 18.86 2.96 -5.95
N GLY A 81 17.99 3.93 -6.29
CA GLY A 81 18.12 4.72 -7.52
C GLY A 81 18.09 3.87 -8.80
N LYS A 82 17.39 2.72 -8.75
CA LYS A 82 17.27 1.81 -9.90
C LYS A 82 15.89 1.95 -10.54
N ASP A 83 15.86 1.89 -11.86
CA ASP A 83 14.62 1.96 -12.61
C ASP A 83 13.96 0.59 -12.76
N PHE A 84 12.64 0.61 -12.81
CA PHE A 84 11.78 -0.46 -13.24
C PHE A 84 10.58 0.14 -14.01
N VAL A 85 9.85 -0.68 -14.75
CA VAL A 85 8.65 -0.23 -15.44
C VAL A 85 7.46 -0.31 -14.47
N PRO A 86 6.93 0.85 -14.01
CA PRO A 86 5.79 0.84 -13.11
C PRO A 86 4.51 0.42 -13.86
N VAL A 87 3.53 -0.06 -13.13
CA VAL A 87 2.19 -0.30 -13.67
C VAL A 87 1.57 1.03 -14.09
N GLU A 88 0.91 1.05 -15.25
CA GLU A 88 0.28 2.24 -15.81
C GLU A 88 -0.59 2.98 -14.77
N GLY A 89 -0.47 4.29 -14.72
CA GLY A 89 -1.18 5.14 -13.75
C GLY A 89 -0.57 5.16 -12.35
N THR A 90 0.58 4.52 -12.14
CA THR A 90 1.29 4.52 -10.84
C THR A 90 2.76 4.85 -11.02
N GLU A 91 3.38 5.38 -9.98
CA GLU A 91 4.83 5.66 -9.99
C GLU A 91 5.65 4.54 -9.34
N PHE A 92 5.09 3.89 -8.31
CA PHE A 92 5.83 2.96 -7.45
C PHE A 92 5.33 1.53 -7.53
N LEU A 93 4.19 1.25 -8.17
CA LEU A 93 3.68 -0.11 -8.28
C LEU A 93 4.51 -0.91 -9.29
N MET A 94 5.34 -1.78 -8.78
CA MET A 94 6.14 -2.70 -9.59
C MET A 94 5.24 -3.75 -10.26
N SER A 95 5.53 -4.15 -11.49
CA SER A 95 4.86 -5.29 -12.14
C SER A 95 5.03 -6.57 -11.33
N ALA A 96 4.18 -7.57 -11.53
CA ALA A 96 4.33 -8.85 -10.83
C ALA A 96 5.67 -9.53 -11.19
N ASP A 97 6.03 -9.51 -12.47
CA ASP A 97 7.26 -10.14 -12.96
C ASP A 97 8.51 -9.46 -12.39
N ASP A 98 8.54 -8.12 -12.33
CA ASP A 98 9.64 -7.39 -11.72
C ASP A 98 9.69 -7.63 -10.21
N TYR A 99 8.55 -7.63 -9.53
CA TYR A 99 8.50 -7.97 -8.11
C TYR A 99 9.09 -9.35 -7.83
N ASP A 100 8.71 -10.36 -8.61
CA ASP A 100 9.22 -11.73 -8.44
C ASP A 100 10.75 -11.80 -8.70
N ARG A 101 11.27 -10.99 -9.63
CA ARG A 101 12.72 -10.87 -9.87
C ARG A 101 13.45 -10.31 -8.66
N TYR A 102 12.95 -9.22 -8.08
CA TYR A 102 13.58 -8.56 -6.92
C TYR A 102 13.38 -9.36 -5.63
N ALA A 103 12.18 -9.86 -5.38
CA ALA A 103 11.87 -10.69 -4.22
C ALA A 103 12.62 -12.03 -4.27
N GLY A 104 12.64 -12.70 -5.43
CA GLY A 104 13.40 -13.94 -5.64
C GLY A 104 14.91 -13.76 -5.54
N ALA A 105 15.42 -12.54 -5.76
CA ALA A 105 16.81 -12.18 -5.54
C ALA A 105 17.13 -11.90 -4.05
N HIS A 106 16.13 -11.89 -3.17
CA HIS A 106 16.30 -11.62 -1.74
C HIS A 106 17.04 -10.29 -1.45
N ILE A 107 16.57 -9.19 -2.08
CA ILE A 107 17.24 -7.89 -2.05
C ILE A 107 17.53 -7.41 -0.61
N PHE A 108 16.58 -7.54 0.31
CA PHE A 108 16.81 -7.19 1.71
C PHE A 108 17.99 -7.96 2.32
N ASN A 109 18.08 -9.27 2.05
CA ASN A 109 19.20 -10.08 2.54
C ASN A 109 20.53 -9.68 1.90
N GLN A 110 20.52 -9.21 0.64
CA GLN A 110 21.72 -8.69 0.00
C GLN A 110 22.20 -7.41 0.69
N ILE A 111 21.28 -6.45 0.97
CA ILE A 111 21.60 -5.21 1.70
C ILE A 111 22.12 -5.55 3.11
N GLU A 112 21.43 -6.45 3.83
CA GLU A 112 21.88 -6.89 5.17
C GLU A 112 23.29 -7.49 5.18
N ARG A 113 23.64 -8.29 4.17
CA ARG A 113 24.99 -8.87 4.04
C ARG A 113 26.07 -7.82 3.82
N MET A 114 25.74 -6.68 3.22
CA MET A 114 26.71 -5.59 3.03
C MET A 114 27.19 -4.99 4.34
N LYS A 115 26.43 -5.13 5.43
CA LYS A 115 26.85 -4.70 6.80
C LYS A 115 28.16 -5.38 7.26
N GLY A 116 28.47 -6.56 6.73
CA GLY A 116 29.72 -7.27 7.03
C GLY A 116 30.93 -6.85 6.20
N LYS A 117 30.76 -5.94 5.21
CA LYS A 117 31.81 -5.60 4.23
C LYS A 117 32.60 -4.33 4.55
N GLY A 118 32.41 -3.76 5.71
CA GLY A 118 33.13 -2.56 6.18
C GLY A 118 32.21 -1.59 6.92
N VAL A 119 32.81 -0.65 7.65
CA VAL A 119 32.08 0.31 8.49
C VAL A 119 31.16 1.19 7.66
N GLU A 120 31.68 1.75 6.56
CA GLU A 120 30.92 2.62 5.65
C GLU A 120 29.64 1.92 5.12
N LEU A 121 29.79 0.72 4.53
CA LEU A 121 28.67 -0.03 3.98
C LEU A 121 27.68 -0.50 5.05
N ARG A 122 28.20 -0.79 6.25
CA ARG A 122 27.37 -1.12 7.40
C ARG A 122 26.46 0.04 7.78
N ASP A 123 27.01 1.24 7.87
CA ASP A 123 26.31 2.42 8.32
C ASP A 123 25.27 2.84 7.26
N ILE A 124 25.64 2.85 5.97
CA ILE A 124 24.71 3.08 4.85
C ILE A 124 23.56 2.06 4.86
N ALA A 125 23.86 0.77 4.97
CA ALA A 125 22.83 -0.27 4.98
C ALA A 125 21.91 -0.16 6.19
N PHE A 126 22.46 0.22 7.36
CA PHE A 126 21.68 0.42 8.57
C PHE A 126 20.71 1.60 8.40
N ASP A 127 21.20 2.75 7.99
CA ASP A 127 20.41 3.98 7.84
C ASP A 127 19.31 3.80 6.78
N LEU A 128 19.67 3.23 5.61
CA LEU A 128 18.71 2.92 4.54
C LEU A 128 17.58 2.03 5.02
N LEU A 129 17.91 0.91 5.67
CA LEU A 129 16.91 -0.03 6.15
C LEU A 129 16.08 0.54 7.30
N HIS A 130 16.66 1.41 8.13
CA HIS A 130 15.93 2.10 9.18
C HIS A 130 14.91 3.07 8.62
N ASP A 131 15.32 3.90 7.65
CA ASP A 131 14.44 4.87 6.99
C ASP A 131 13.34 4.18 6.17
N PHE A 132 13.67 3.06 5.50
CA PHE A 132 12.70 2.25 4.80
C PHE A 132 11.64 1.65 5.73
N LYS A 133 12.03 1.17 6.92
CA LYS A 133 11.08 0.71 7.94
C LYS A 133 10.15 1.81 8.43
N ASP A 134 10.64 3.06 8.54
CA ASP A 134 9.78 4.20 8.86
C ASP A 134 8.74 4.43 7.76
N LEU A 135 9.15 4.35 6.48
CA LEU A 135 8.23 4.44 5.34
C LEU A 135 7.16 3.34 5.37
N GLU A 136 7.56 2.08 5.59
CA GLU A 136 6.65 0.95 5.73
C GLU A 136 5.67 1.14 6.89
N LYS A 137 6.15 1.61 8.05
CA LYS A 137 5.31 1.89 9.22
C LYS A 137 4.27 2.98 8.92
N ARG A 138 4.64 4.02 8.19
CA ARG A 138 3.71 5.09 7.78
C ARG A 138 2.62 4.56 6.86
N LEU A 139 3.00 3.77 5.85
CA LEU A 139 2.03 3.14 4.95
C LEU A 139 1.07 2.22 5.72
N ASN A 140 1.57 1.40 6.63
CA ASN A 140 0.74 0.52 7.47
C ASN A 140 -0.21 1.32 8.37
N SER A 141 0.25 2.43 8.95
CA SER A 141 -0.57 3.31 9.78
C SER A 141 -1.71 3.94 8.98
N GLU A 142 -1.44 4.37 7.76
CA GLU A 142 -2.43 4.96 6.87
C GLU A 142 -3.48 3.93 6.42
N ILE A 143 -3.04 2.74 6.01
CA ILE A 143 -3.93 1.62 5.68
C ILE A 143 -4.83 1.27 6.87
N TYR A 144 -4.26 1.20 8.07
CA TYR A 144 -5.02 0.92 9.29
C TYR A 144 -6.06 2.01 9.59
N GLY A 145 -5.71 3.29 9.42
CA GLY A 145 -6.64 4.40 9.57
C GLY A 145 -7.83 4.31 8.62
N LEU A 146 -7.57 3.96 7.35
CA LEU A 146 -8.64 3.75 6.35
C LEU A 146 -9.54 2.56 6.70
N LEU A 147 -8.98 1.45 7.19
CA LEU A 147 -9.77 0.30 7.65
C LEU A 147 -10.61 0.63 8.89
N GLN A 148 -10.08 1.40 9.83
CA GLN A 148 -10.86 1.87 10.98
C GLN A 148 -12.03 2.75 10.56
N ALA A 149 -11.79 3.73 9.68
CA ALA A 149 -12.85 4.59 9.17
C ALA A 149 -13.95 3.77 8.47
N GLN A 150 -13.59 2.75 7.70
CA GLN A 150 -14.54 1.82 7.11
C GLN A 150 -15.36 1.06 8.18
N ASN A 151 -14.69 0.52 9.21
CA ASN A 151 -15.36 -0.22 10.29
C ASN A 151 -16.33 0.64 11.08
N ASP A 152 -16.00 1.91 11.29
CA ASP A 152 -16.90 2.88 11.95
C ASP A 152 -18.17 3.10 11.13
N VAL A 153 -18.06 3.22 9.81
CA VAL A 153 -19.21 3.33 8.89
C VAL A 153 -20.07 2.05 8.97
N VAL A 154 -19.44 0.88 8.89
CA VAL A 154 -20.13 -0.41 8.97
C VAL A 154 -20.86 -0.59 10.31
N SER A 155 -20.20 -0.25 11.42
CA SER A 155 -20.78 -0.35 12.76
C SER A 155 -21.99 0.56 12.93
N ARG A 156 -21.93 1.79 12.43
CA ARG A 156 -23.08 2.72 12.44
C ARG A 156 -24.23 2.17 11.59
N PHE A 157 -23.92 1.61 10.43
CA PHE A 157 -24.93 0.97 9.58
C PHE A 157 -25.62 -0.20 10.27
N GLN A 158 -24.88 -1.06 10.96
CA GLN A 158 -25.45 -2.18 11.73
C GLN A 158 -26.36 -1.68 12.86
N LEU A 159 -25.97 -0.61 13.57
CA LEU A 159 -26.81 0.01 14.59
C LEU A 159 -28.14 0.55 13.99
N LEU A 160 -28.08 1.14 12.79
CA LEU A 160 -29.25 1.63 12.09
C LEU A 160 -30.20 0.49 11.68
N LEU A 161 -29.67 -0.64 11.20
CA LEU A 161 -30.48 -1.80 10.84
C LEU A 161 -31.13 -2.49 12.05
N THR A 162 -30.48 -2.45 13.22
CA THR A 162 -30.99 -3.07 14.45
C THR A 162 -31.93 -2.18 15.23
N ALA A 163 -31.89 -0.87 15.01
CA ALA A 163 -32.83 0.06 15.61
C ALA A 163 -34.22 -0.16 14.99
N GLN A 164 -35.22 -0.58 15.79
CA GLN A 164 -36.63 -0.61 15.38
C GLN A 164 -37.13 0.82 15.25
N THR A 165 -36.90 1.43 14.08
CA THR A 165 -37.25 2.84 13.84
C THR A 165 -38.45 2.96 12.92
N SER A 166 -39.21 4.07 13.07
CA SER A 166 -40.29 4.40 12.15
C SER A 166 -39.75 4.55 10.70
N PRO A 167 -40.59 4.37 9.66
CA PRO A 167 -40.15 4.55 8.28
C PRO A 167 -39.49 5.91 7.99
N GLU A 168 -39.93 6.96 8.70
CA GLU A 168 -39.38 8.32 8.55
C GLU A 168 -38.01 8.44 9.20
N ALA A 169 -37.80 7.85 10.37
CA ALA A 169 -36.49 7.80 11.03
C ALA A 169 -35.53 6.95 10.22
N PHE A 170 -35.98 5.86 9.60
CA PHE A 170 -35.16 5.03 8.71
C PHE A 170 -34.72 5.81 7.46
N ALA A 171 -35.60 6.62 6.87
CA ALA A 171 -35.25 7.45 5.71
C ALA A 171 -34.21 8.53 6.06
N ALA A 172 -34.37 9.20 7.22
CA ALA A 172 -33.41 10.19 7.70
C ALA A 172 -32.04 9.55 7.98
N GLN A 173 -32.01 8.40 8.61
CA GLN A 173 -30.80 7.65 8.90
C GLN A 173 -30.09 7.13 7.63
N ARG A 174 -30.89 6.72 6.63
CA ARG A 174 -30.35 6.34 5.33
C ARG A 174 -29.66 7.51 4.63
N ALA A 175 -30.23 8.71 4.71
CA ALA A 175 -29.63 9.91 4.17
C ALA A 175 -28.31 10.28 4.88
N GLU A 176 -28.25 10.10 6.21
CA GLU A 176 -27.02 10.29 7.00
C GLU A 176 -25.95 9.26 6.60
N LEU A 177 -26.31 8.00 6.41
CA LEU A 177 -25.42 6.96 5.94
C LEU A 177 -24.85 7.27 4.54
N ASP A 178 -25.73 7.67 3.62
CA ASP A 178 -25.31 8.06 2.26
C ASP A 178 -24.33 9.24 2.29
N SER A 179 -24.51 10.17 3.26
CA SER A 179 -23.56 11.28 3.48
C SER A 179 -22.21 10.79 4.00
N LEU A 180 -22.21 9.95 5.03
CA LEU A 180 -20.97 9.36 5.60
C LEU A 180 -20.20 8.53 4.55
N MET A 181 -20.92 7.84 3.68
CA MET A 181 -20.31 7.08 2.60
C MET A 181 -19.71 7.97 1.54
N LYS A 182 -20.34 9.09 1.20
CA LYS A 182 -19.77 10.09 0.31
C LYS A 182 -18.53 10.74 0.92
N GLU A 183 -18.54 11.01 2.23
CA GLU A 183 -17.35 11.52 2.94
C GLU A 183 -16.21 10.51 2.93
N PHE A 184 -16.49 9.23 3.13
CA PHE A 184 -15.47 8.18 3.04
C PHE A 184 -14.89 8.06 1.62
N GLU A 185 -15.74 8.09 0.60
CA GLU A 185 -15.32 8.10 -0.80
C GLU A 185 -14.52 9.36 -1.14
N ALA A 186 -14.90 10.52 -0.62
CA ALA A 186 -14.19 11.77 -0.81
C ALA A 186 -12.82 11.77 -0.10
N LEU A 187 -12.72 11.20 1.10
CA LEU A 187 -11.45 10.98 1.80
C LEU A 187 -10.52 10.05 1.00
N LYS A 188 -11.09 9.02 0.38
CA LYS A 188 -10.34 8.11 -0.49
C LYS A 188 -9.89 8.79 -1.79
N GLN A 189 -10.74 9.61 -2.40
CA GLN A 189 -10.45 10.31 -3.68
C GLN A 189 -9.65 11.59 -3.48
N GLY A 190 -9.91 12.38 -2.42
CA GLY A 190 -9.21 13.62 -2.14
C GLY A 190 -7.72 13.43 -1.84
N ARG A 191 -7.32 12.20 -1.47
CA ARG A 191 -5.92 11.81 -1.33
C ARG A 191 -5.28 11.38 -2.65
N SER A 192 -6.08 11.00 -3.65
CA SER A 192 -5.58 10.67 -5.00
C SER A 192 -5.49 11.88 -5.94
N THR A 193 -6.09 13.01 -5.56
CA THR A 193 -6.14 14.24 -6.37
C THR A 193 -5.45 15.44 -5.71
N GLY A 194 -4.67 15.18 -4.70
CA GLY A 194 -3.80 16.18 -4.07
C GLY A 194 -2.82 16.76 -5.06
N GLU A 195 -3.31 17.79 -5.75
CA GLU A 195 -2.65 18.92 -6.33
C GLU A 195 -1.96 18.77 -7.69
N GLN A 196 -2.57 19.44 -8.61
CA GLN A 196 -1.85 20.23 -9.62
C GLN A 196 -1.35 21.53 -9.01
#